data_b30aba55dfed0273adf253f883cd4656
#
_entry.id   b30aba55dfed0273adf253f883cd4656
#
_cell.length_a   1.000
_cell.length_b   1.000
_cell.length_c   1.000
_cell.angle_alpha   90.00
_cell.angle_beta   90.00
_cell.angle_gamma   90.00
#
_symmetry.space_group_name_H-M   'P 1'
#
loop_
_entity.id
_entity.type
_entity.pdbx_description
1 polymer ?
#
loop_
_entity_poly.entity_id
_entity_poly.type
_entity_poly.pdbx_seq_one_letter_code
_entity_poly.pdbx_strand_id
1 'polypeptide(L)'
;DVADNFKKMKMLVHQNQRVLYKVDFKGEERIAQKASLPIEEFPTGVVQISLFTDDWLPIAERIILVNNRLHEFNAQVSVQIANLKKRGKNIIELYVKDTTAANMSMSITDASLVLPEQQTIYSDFLLSNDIRGRVYNPAYYFSSDADSVAAHLDLVMLTNGWRKFDWEKIKNAVLPKQIYPVEQDLMKVTGKVYANATSKLNEDLLLNLIILGKDSNKKMSFLPVDKNGIFQDKSAFFYDTSRIYYSINGKSKNNSYVVHFENGLLNQSLKKLNLGADAFNNYWNDSLARIKLNSIFLEQERQKKLLASMTLSEVVVKSKTKSALQVLDEKYASGFFAGGDGISFDLSSDANMVAAIDILTYLQAKVPGLTINLGGQPSATWRGSNTQFFLNEMTTTIDQVQSINITDISYIKAMRPPFFGAMGGGSGGAISIYTKKGEYNRGGNVNSKGMEYKVLGGYSVFKEFYNPSYDKPAENFEIDNRATLYWNPYLLTNKKSSRVRIEFFNNDISKKLQIVLEGINANGRLARVVKYIE
;
A
#
# COMPACT_ATOMS: atom_id res chain seq x y z
N ASP A 1 -46.67 -24.46 37.78
CA ASP A 1 -47.20 -23.33 36.94
C ASP A 1 -46.05 -22.75 36.13
N VAL A 2 -46.27 -22.64 34.83
CA VAL A 2 -45.32 -21.93 33.98
C VAL A 2 -45.42 -20.44 34.33
N ALA A 3 -44.30 -19.82 34.69
CA ALA A 3 -44.26 -18.39 34.94
C ALA A 3 -44.86 -17.62 33.76
N ASP A 4 -45.63 -16.56 34.02
CA ASP A 4 -46.37 -15.82 32.98
C ASP A 4 -45.51 -15.38 31.82
N ASN A 5 -44.21 -15.12 32.07
CA ASN A 5 -43.25 -14.72 31.05
C ASN A 5 -42.96 -15.81 30.00
N PHE A 6 -43.31 -17.07 30.25
CA PHE A 6 -43.09 -18.19 29.33
C PHE A 6 -44.38 -18.70 28.68
N LYS A 7 -45.54 -18.11 29.00
CA LYS A 7 -46.81 -18.47 28.38
C LYS A 7 -46.90 -18.06 26.90
N LYS A 8 -46.16 -17.02 26.50
CA LYS A 8 -45.99 -16.60 25.12
C LYS A 8 -44.52 -16.42 24.84
N MET A 9 -44.04 -17.03 23.80
CA MET A 9 -42.62 -17.01 23.40
C MET A 9 -42.49 -16.69 21.93
N LYS A 10 -41.36 -16.14 21.57
CA LYS A 10 -40.99 -15.83 20.18
C LYS A 10 -39.69 -16.49 19.86
N MET A 11 -39.63 -17.13 18.70
CA MET A 11 -38.39 -17.70 18.15
C MET A 11 -37.98 -16.90 16.94
N LEU A 12 -36.74 -16.49 16.90
CA LEU A 12 -36.11 -15.82 15.78
C LEU A 12 -34.99 -16.68 15.23
N VAL A 13 -35.06 -16.98 13.93
CA VAL A 13 -34.00 -17.68 13.19
C VAL A 13 -33.38 -16.67 12.25
N HIS A 14 -32.10 -16.46 12.35
CA HIS A 14 -31.40 -15.47 11.53
C HIS A 14 -29.99 -15.91 11.13
N GLN A 15 -29.51 -15.34 10.04
CA GLN A 15 -28.18 -15.54 9.52
C GLN A 15 -27.68 -14.24 8.88
N ASN A 16 -26.44 -13.88 9.08
CA ASN A 16 -25.82 -12.69 8.48
C ASN A 16 -26.67 -11.41 8.64
N GLN A 17 -27.27 -11.19 9.83
CA GLN A 17 -28.16 -10.07 10.16
C GLN A 17 -29.50 -10.08 9.38
N ARG A 18 -29.80 -11.15 8.67
CA ARG A 18 -31.07 -11.33 7.96
C ARG A 18 -31.94 -12.32 8.71
N VAL A 19 -33.16 -11.91 9.01
CA VAL A 19 -34.16 -12.79 9.59
C VAL A 19 -34.64 -13.78 8.53
N LEU A 20 -34.52 -15.06 8.83
CA LEU A 20 -35.00 -16.16 7.98
C LEU A 20 -36.43 -16.55 8.40
N TYR A 21 -36.63 -16.75 9.71
CA TYR A 21 -37.91 -17.14 10.28
C TYR A 21 -38.18 -16.41 11.60
N LYS A 22 -39.45 -16.10 11.78
CA LYS A 22 -40.00 -15.65 13.06
C LYS A 22 -41.22 -16.51 13.37
N VAL A 23 -41.25 -17.10 14.57
CA VAL A 23 -42.36 -17.94 15.03
C VAL A 23 -42.79 -17.44 16.39
N ASP A 24 -44.08 -17.20 16.53
CA ASP A 24 -44.72 -16.92 17.83
C ASP A 24 -45.45 -18.17 18.29
N PHE A 25 -45.22 -18.62 19.50
CA PHE A 25 -45.87 -19.82 20.05
C PHE A 25 -46.25 -19.63 21.53
N LYS A 26 -47.20 -20.43 21.95
CA LYS A 26 -47.66 -20.45 23.35
C LYS A 26 -46.99 -21.59 24.08
N GLY A 27 -46.42 -21.31 25.23
CA GLY A 27 -45.92 -22.32 26.15
C GLY A 27 -47.11 -22.98 26.89
N GLU A 28 -47.20 -24.28 26.81
CA GLU A 28 -48.16 -25.08 27.58
C GLU A 28 -47.44 -25.85 28.67
N GLU A 29 -48.10 -26.03 29.81
CA GLU A 29 -47.54 -26.81 30.92
C GLU A 29 -47.31 -28.26 30.49
N ARG A 30 -46.11 -28.76 30.76
CA ARG A 30 -45.72 -30.18 30.61
C ARG A 30 -45.72 -30.77 29.21
N ILE A 31 -45.81 -29.94 28.15
CA ILE A 31 -45.77 -30.44 26.76
C ILE A 31 -44.49 -29.95 26.10
N ALA A 32 -43.64 -30.89 25.67
CA ALA A 32 -42.51 -30.56 24.83
C ALA A 32 -42.98 -30.15 23.42
N GLN A 33 -42.70 -28.91 23.04
CA GLN A 33 -43.02 -28.40 21.69
C GLN A 33 -41.88 -28.77 20.73
N LYS A 34 -42.22 -29.26 19.56
CA LYS A 34 -41.29 -29.55 18.47
C LYS A 34 -41.60 -28.65 17.26
N ALA A 35 -40.57 -28.09 16.68
CA ALA A 35 -40.65 -27.35 15.44
C ALA A 35 -39.62 -27.90 14.45
N SER A 36 -39.96 -27.93 13.17
CA SER A 36 -39.04 -28.28 12.09
C SER A 36 -38.79 -27.02 11.25
N LEU A 37 -37.52 -26.77 10.96
CA LEU A 37 -37.12 -25.64 10.12
C LEU A 37 -36.72 -26.17 8.74
N PRO A 38 -37.16 -25.55 7.64
CA PRO A 38 -36.79 -25.95 6.28
C PRO A 38 -35.39 -25.41 5.94
N ILE A 39 -34.37 -26.05 6.52
CA ILE A 39 -32.96 -25.62 6.39
C ILE A 39 -32.42 -25.75 4.97
N GLU A 40 -33.10 -26.48 4.09
CA GLU A 40 -32.72 -26.67 2.68
C GLU A 40 -32.73 -25.35 1.89
N GLU A 41 -33.56 -24.40 2.30
CA GLU A 41 -33.66 -23.08 1.69
C GLU A 41 -32.70 -22.04 2.29
N PHE A 42 -32.06 -22.39 3.39
CA PHE A 42 -31.16 -21.46 4.07
C PHE A 42 -29.83 -21.33 3.31
N PRO A 43 -29.25 -20.15 3.25
CA PRO A 43 -27.88 -20.02 2.78
C PRO A 43 -26.92 -20.86 3.62
N THR A 44 -25.89 -21.43 3.01
CA THR A 44 -24.84 -22.13 3.76
C THR A 44 -24.14 -21.19 4.74
N GLY A 45 -23.89 -21.66 5.96
CA GLY A 45 -23.19 -20.91 7.01
C GLY A 45 -23.83 -21.05 8.37
N VAL A 46 -23.38 -20.25 9.32
CA VAL A 46 -23.86 -20.28 10.71
C VAL A 46 -25.24 -19.63 10.81
N VAL A 47 -26.20 -20.37 11.29
CA VAL A 47 -27.55 -19.93 11.58
C VAL A 47 -27.73 -19.85 13.11
N GLN A 48 -28.25 -18.75 13.59
CA GLN A 48 -28.59 -18.56 15.00
C GLN A 48 -30.09 -18.68 15.21
N ILE A 49 -30.46 -19.48 16.19
CA ILE A 49 -31.84 -19.66 16.67
C ILE A 49 -31.88 -19.06 18.07
N SER A 50 -32.68 -18.03 18.24
CA SER A 50 -32.84 -17.32 19.52
C SER A 50 -34.29 -17.40 19.99
N LEU A 51 -34.48 -17.73 21.25
CA LEU A 51 -35.78 -17.80 21.91
C LEU A 51 -35.92 -16.61 22.83
N PHE A 52 -37.08 -15.97 22.77
CA PHE A 52 -37.40 -14.78 23.55
C PHE A 52 -38.75 -14.94 24.30
N THR A 53 -38.92 -14.18 25.36
CA THR A 53 -40.23 -13.91 25.93
C THR A 53 -41.07 -13.05 24.97
N ASP A 54 -42.34 -12.83 25.31
CA ASP A 54 -43.24 -12.00 24.49
C ASP A 54 -42.75 -10.54 24.33
N ASP A 55 -42.04 -10.01 25.33
CA ASP A 55 -41.45 -8.67 25.36
C ASP A 55 -39.99 -8.61 24.87
N TRP A 56 -39.54 -9.64 24.17
CA TRP A 56 -38.21 -9.73 23.55
C TRP A 56 -37.01 -9.82 24.52
N LEU A 57 -37.20 -10.41 25.70
CA LEU A 57 -36.08 -10.77 26.54
C LEU A 57 -35.50 -12.12 26.05
N PRO A 58 -34.20 -12.24 25.84
CA PRO A 58 -33.59 -13.48 25.38
C PRO A 58 -33.66 -14.55 26.48
N ILE A 59 -34.12 -15.74 26.13
CA ILE A 59 -34.22 -16.92 27.01
C ILE A 59 -33.12 -17.91 26.74
N ALA A 60 -32.95 -18.27 25.46
CA ALA A 60 -31.99 -19.27 25.02
C ALA A 60 -31.51 -18.99 23.59
N GLU A 61 -30.32 -19.40 23.29
CA GLU A 61 -29.73 -19.31 21.96
C GLU A 61 -29.04 -20.61 21.57
N ARG A 62 -29.15 -20.98 20.31
CA ARG A 62 -28.45 -22.09 19.70
C ARG A 62 -27.91 -21.67 18.34
N ILE A 63 -26.67 -22.01 18.05
CA ILE A 63 -26.12 -21.92 16.70
C ILE A 63 -26.01 -23.30 16.06
N ILE A 64 -26.27 -23.35 14.77
CA ILE A 64 -26.07 -24.52 13.91
C ILE A 64 -25.34 -24.11 12.65
N LEU A 65 -24.61 -24.99 12.01
CA LEU A 65 -24.10 -24.76 10.68
C LEU A 65 -24.96 -25.49 9.66
N VAL A 66 -25.51 -24.76 8.70
CA VAL A 66 -26.21 -25.32 7.55
C VAL A 66 -25.21 -25.47 6.41
N ASN A 67 -25.05 -26.67 5.89
CA ASN A 67 -24.19 -26.95 4.75
C ASN A 67 -25.00 -27.65 3.64
N ASN A 68 -25.68 -26.87 2.82
CA ASN A 68 -26.46 -27.31 1.66
C ASN A 68 -25.75 -27.03 0.32
N ARG A 69 -24.48 -26.60 0.36
CA ARG A 69 -23.63 -26.29 -0.79
C ARG A 69 -24.15 -25.19 -1.73
N LEU A 70 -25.15 -24.42 -1.33
CA LEU A 70 -25.66 -23.29 -2.12
C LEU A 70 -24.63 -22.15 -2.26
N HIS A 71 -23.58 -22.20 -1.46
CA HIS A 71 -22.48 -21.25 -1.49
C HIS A 71 -21.48 -21.51 -2.63
N GLU A 72 -21.56 -22.63 -3.34
CA GLU A 72 -20.55 -23.01 -4.31
C GLU A 72 -20.87 -22.51 -5.73
N PHE A 73 -19.83 -22.16 -6.47
CA PHE A 73 -19.87 -22.04 -7.93
C PHE A 73 -18.75 -22.87 -8.57
N ASN A 74 -18.94 -23.26 -9.83
CA ASN A 74 -18.05 -24.18 -10.51
C ASN A 74 -16.85 -23.45 -11.12
N ALA A 75 -15.66 -23.76 -10.60
CA ALA A 75 -14.39 -23.38 -11.18
C ALA A 75 -13.55 -24.65 -11.43
N GLN A 76 -12.83 -24.69 -12.52
CA GLN A 76 -12.03 -25.85 -12.95
C GLN A 76 -10.61 -25.41 -13.29
N VAL A 77 -9.66 -26.25 -12.95
CA VAL A 77 -8.26 -26.09 -13.34
C VAL A 77 -7.86 -27.28 -14.19
N SER A 78 -7.44 -27.02 -15.43
CA SER A 78 -6.91 -28.02 -16.34
C SER A 78 -5.41 -27.79 -16.55
N VAL A 79 -4.64 -28.87 -16.59
CA VAL A 79 -3.21 -28.84 -16.87
C VAL A 79 -3.05 -29.10 -18.35
N GLN A 80 -2.57 -28.10 -19.08
CA GLN A 80 -2.34 -28.19 -20.55
C GLN A 80 -0.94 -28.75 -20.84
N ILE A 81 0.07 -28.27 -20.11
CA ILE A 81 1.45 -28.73 -20.19
C ILE A 81 1.96 -28.93 -18.77
N ALA A 82 2.41 -30.15 -18.46
CA ALA A 82 3.08 -30.50 -17.23
C ALA A 82 4.55 -30.82 -17.51
N ASN A 83 5.47 -30.05 -16.97
CA ASN A 83 6.90 -30.28 -17.12
C ASN A 83 7.60 -30.05 -15.77
N LEU A 84 7.81 -31.14 -15.03
CA LEU A 84 8.47 -31.11 -13.73
C LEU A 84 10.00 -31.21 -13.79
N LYS A 85 10.59 -31.18 -14.99
CA LYS A 85 12.04 -31.03 -15.13
C LYS A 85 12.50 -29.68 -14.57
N LYS A 86 13.78 -29.59 -14.24
CA LYS A 86 14.37 -28.32 -13.82
C LYS A 86 14.00 -27.19 -14.78
N ARG A 87 13.42 -26.12 -14.24
CA ARG A 87 13.00 -24.94 -14.99
C ARG A 87 12.06 -25.24 -16.16
N GLY A 88 11.35 -26.38 -16.07
CA GLY A 88 10.39 -26.79 -17.09
C GLY A 88 9.20 -25.86 -17.16
N LYS A 89 8.77 -25.50 -18.35
CA LYS A 89 7.59 -24.67 -18.59
C LYS A 89 6.32 -25.45 -18.36
N ASN A 90 5.42 -24.91 -17.56
CA ASN A 90 4.11 -25.45 -17.27
C ASN A 90 3.03 -24.48 -17.73
N ILE A 91 1.92 -25.01 -18.23
CA ILE A 91 0.77 -24.24 -18.67
C ILE A 91 -0.48 -24.87 -18.07
N ILE A 92 -1.24 -24.05 -17.35
CA ILE A 92 -2.54 -24.41 -16.82
C ILE A 92 -3.61 -23.45 -17.30
N GLU A 93 -4.84 -23.90 -17.34
CA GLU A 93 -5.99 -23.10 -17.69
C GLU A 93 -6.99 -23.14 -16.53
N LEU A 94 -7.35 -21.96 -16.04
CA LEU A 94 -8.51 -21.75 -15.20
C LEU A 94 -9.73 -21.58 -16.10
N TYR A 95 -10.81 -22.29 -15.80
CA TYR A 95 -12.10 -22.14 -16.43
C TYR A 95 -13.19 -21.95 -15.39
N VAL A 96 -13.93 -20.86 -15.49
CA VAL A 96 -15.11 -20.57 -14.65
C VAL A 96 -16.34 -20.65 -15.55
N LYS A 97 -17.17 -21.69 -15.34
CA LYS A 97 -18.38 -21.92 -16.15
C LYS A 97 -19.46 -20.86 -15.87
N ASP A 98 -19.40 -20.20 -14.74
CA ASP A 98 -20.35 -19.18 -14.34
C ASP A 98 -20.24 -17.94 -15.25
N THR A 99 -21.39 -17.39 -15.65
CA THR A 99 -21.44 -16.13 -16.41
C THR A 99 -21.26 -14.90 -15.51
N THR A 100 -21.31 -15.10 -14.21
CA THR A 100 -21.11 -14.07 -13.18
C THR A 100 -19.63 -13.75 -13.05
N ALA A 101 -19.29 -12.47 -12.93
CA ALA A 101 -17.93 -12.06 -12.70
C ALA A 101 -17.38 -12.69 -11.39
N ALA A 102 -16.18 -13.24 -11.44
CA ALA A 102 -15.53 -13.81 -10.28
C ALA A 102 -14.09 -13.28 -10.14
N ASN A 103 -13.68 -13.10 -8.89
CA ASN A 103 -12.31 -12.82 -8.52
C ASN A 103 -11.74 -14.07 -7.82
N MET A 104 -10.70 -14.64 -8.43
CA MET A 104 -10.03 -15.84 -7.94
C MET A 104 -8.60 -15.51 -7.55
N SER A 105 -8.08 -16.21 -6.58
CA SER A 105 -6.65 -16.25 -6.27
C SER A 105 -6.09 -17.64 -6.59
N MET A 106 -4.84 -17.69 -7.01
CA MET A 106 -4.16 -18.95 -7.27
C MET A 106 -2.76 -18.95 -6.68
N SER A 107 -2.42 -20.04 -6.02
CA SER A 107 -1.05 -20.35 -5.63
C SER A 107 -0.62 -21.68 -6.20
N ILE A 108 0.65 -21.78 -6.62
CA ILE A 108 1.30 -23.01 -7.05
C ILE A 108 2.56 -23.18 -6.23
N THR A 109 2.62 -24.24 -5.47
CA THR A 109 3.67 -24.47 -4.49
C THR A 109 4.28 -25.87 -4.66
N ASP A 110 5.50 -26.04 -4.17
CA ASP A 110 6.10 -27.38 -4.02
C ASP A 110 5.27 -28.20 -3.01
N ALA A 111 4.62 -29.25 -3.50
CA ALA A 111 3.74 -30.08 -2.67
C ALA A 111 4.47 -30.80 -1.53
N SER A 112 5.80 -30.98 -1.61
CA SER A 112 6.59 -31.58 -0.53
C SER A 112 6.78 -30.66 0.66
N LEU A 113 6.63 -29.34 0.44
CA LEU A 113 6.80 -28.28 1.45
C LEU A 113 5.47 -27.76 2.02
N VAL A 114 4.34 -28.23 1.47
CA VAL A 114 3.01 -27.77 1.91
C VAL A 114 2.69 -28.34 3.28
N LEU A 115 2.32 -27.47 4.19
CA LEU A 115 1.76 -27.84 5.48
C LEU A 115 0.28 -28.19 5.34
N PRO A 116 -0.27 -29.04 6.24
CA PRO A 116 -1.70 -29.28 6.28
C PRO A 116 -2.48 -27.97 6.36
N GLU A 117 -3.45 -27.80 5.47
CA GLU A 117 -4.28 -26.61 5.48
C GLU A 117 -5.14 -26.58 6.76
N GLN A 118 -5.03 -25.50 7.49
CA GLN A 118 -5.85 -25.29 8.68
C GLN A 118 -7.05 -24.39 8.38
N GLN A 119 -6.96 -23.53 7.38
CA GLN A 119 -7.99 -22.59 6.98
C GLN A 119 -8.16 -22.61 5.46
N THR A 120 -9.40 -22.44 5.02
CA THR A 120 -9.79 -22.32 3.60
C THR A 120 -10.78 -21.19 3.45
N ILE A 121 -11.03 -20.74 2.21
CA ILE A 121 -12.07 -19.74 1.96
C ILE A 121 -13.43 -20.16 2.51
N TYR A 122 -13.75 -21.47 2.48
CA TYR A 122 -15.00 -21.98 3.04
C TYR A 122 -15.02 -21.86 4.56
N SER A 123 -13.98 -22.34 5.23
CA SER A 123 -13.92 -22.30 6.69
C SER A 123 -13.90 -20.89 7.25
N ASP A 124 -13.26 -19.96 6.54
CA ASP A 124 -13.20 -18.55 6.96
C ASP A 124 -14.57 -17.86 6.81
N PHE A 125 -15.16 -17.92 5.61
CA PHE A 125 -16.38 -17.18 5.31
C PHE A 125 -17.64 -17.82 5.93
N LEU A 126 -17.67 -19.15 6.11
CA LEU A 126 -18.88 -19.85 6.51
C LEU A 126 -18.89 -20.30 7.97
N LEU A 127 -17.75 -20.26 8.65
CA LEU A 127 -17.61 -20.75 10.02
C LEU A 127 -16.87 -19.79 10.93
N SER A 128 -15.55 -19.60 10.71
CA SER A 128 -14.68 -18.96 11.70
C SER A 128 -15.00 -17.50 11.95
N ASN A 129 -15.48 -16.76 10.95
CA ASN A 129 -15.83 -15.35 11.08
C ASN A 129 -17.17 -15.12 11.80
N ASP A 130 -18.00 -16.16 11.88
CA ASP A 130 -19.36 -16.05 12.44
C ASP A 130 -19.51 -16.63 13.85
N ILE A 131 -18.48 -17.24 14.39
CA ILE A 131 -18.51 -17.75 15.76
C ILE A 131 -17.49 -17.02 16.65
N ARG A 132 -17.80 -16.95 17.94
CA ARG A 132 -16.91 -16.36 18.92
C ARG A 132 -15.95 -17.40 19.47
N GLY A 133 -14.67 -17.07 19.44
CA GLY A 133 -13.62 -17.98 19.88
C GLY A 133 -12.80 -18.52 18.72
N ARG A 134 -11.88 -19.41 19.01
CA ARG A 134 -11.01 -20.02 18.03
C ARG A 134 -11.48 -21.44 17.72
N VAL A 135 -11.70 -21.73 16.46
CA VAL A 135 -11.91 -23.10 15.98
C VAL A 135 -10.56 -23.73 15.66
N TYR A 136 -10.31 -24.91 16.23
CA TYR A 136 -9.12 -25.68 15.87
C TYR A 136 -9.33 -26.36 14.52
N ASN A 137 -8.36 -26.22 13.60
CA ASN A 137 -8.38 -26.81 12.26
C ASN A 137 -9.74 -26.67 11.54
N PRO A 138 -10.22 -25.45 11.28
CA PRO A 138 -11.56 -25.22 10.73
C PRO A 138 -11.76 -25.79 9.32
N ALA A 139 -10.67 -26.01 8.55
CA ALA A 139 -10.72 -26.67 7.24
C ALA A 139 -11.25 -28.11 7.32
N TYR A 140 -11.03 -28.80 8.45
CA TYR A 140 -11.51 -30.17 8.69
C TYR A 140 -13.02 -30.29 8.51
N TYR A 141 -13.79 -29.32 8.97
CA TYR A 141 -15.26 -29.33 8.92
C TYR A 141 -15.87 -29.19 7.53
N PHE A 142 -15.03 -28.90 6.53
CA PHE A 142 -15.40 -28.79 5.11
C PHE A 142 -14.67 -29.85 4.26
N SER A 143 -13.98 -30.80 4.86
CA SER A 143 -13.17 -31.80 4.15
C SER A 143 -14.00 -32.95 3.55
N SER A 144 -15.13 -33.30 4.16
CA SER A 144 -16.04 -34.34 3.68
C SER A 144 -17.44 -34.19 4.27
N ASP A 145 -18.40 -34.92 3.67
CA ASP A 145 -19.80 -34.98 4.13
C ASP A 145 -20.05 -36.19 5.06
N ALA A 146 -19.00 -36.77 5.65
CA ALA A 146 -19.14 -37.89 6.56
C ALA A 146 -19.90 -37.47 7.82
N ASP A 147 -20.78 -38.36 8.33
CA ASP A 147 -21.58 -38.12 9.54
C ASP A 147 -20.70 -37.75 10.75
N SER A 148 -19.51 -38.31 10.84
CA SER A 148 -18.55 -37.99 11.91
C SER A 148 -18.07 -36.54 11.85
N VAL A 149 -17.85 -36.01 10.65
CA VAL A 149 -17.46 -34.60 10.47
C VAL A 149 -18.63 -33.68 10.85
N ALA A 150 -19.84 -34.02 10.44
CA ALA A 150 -21.05 -33.29 10.81
C ALA A 150 -21.28 -33.31 12.34
N ALA A 151 -21.10 -34.45 12.99
CA ALA A 151 -21.20 -34.58 14.44
C ALA A 151 -20.14 -33.74 15.17
N HIS A 152 -18.89 -33.77 14.72
CA HIS A 152 -17.83 -32.93 15.29
C HIS A 152 -18.11 -31.43 15.10
N LEU A 153 -18.67 -31.04 13.95
CA LEU A 153 -19.07 -29.69 13.71
C LEU A 153 -20.19 -29.23 14.65
N ASP A 154 -21.17 -30.09 14.92
CA ASP A 154 -22.23 -29.79 15.89
C ASP A 154 -21.69 -29.59 17.32
N LEU A 155 -20.67 -30.35 17.71
CA LEU A 155 -19.98 -30.12 19.00
C LEU A 155 -19.30 -28.74 19.03
N VAL A 156 -18.74 -28.26 17.92
CA VAL A 156 -18.20 -26.91 17.82
C VAL A 156 -19.31 -25.87 17.98
N MET A 157 -20.45 -26.08 17.34
CA MET A 157 -21.63 -25.20 17.48
C MET A 157 -22.21 -25.20 18.88
N LEU A 158 -22.10 -26.29 19.62
CA LEU A 158 -22.54 -26.38 21.02
C LEU A 158 -21.60 -25.68 21.98
N THR A 159 -20.31 -25.72 21.73
CA THR A 159 -19.27 -25.23 22.64
C THR A 159 -18.84 -23.79 22.37
N ASN A 160 -19.00 -23.32 21.14
CA ASN A 160 -18.69 -21.94 20.75
C ASN A 160 -19.99 -21.14 20.64
N GLY A 161 -20.22 -20.27 21.61
CA GLY A 161 -21.34 -19.36 21.56
C GLY A 161 -21.11 -18.25 20.53
N TRP A 162 -22.19 -17.71 19.98
CA TRP A 162 -22.11 -16.50 19.21
C TRP A 162 -23.01 -15.43 19.83
N ARG A 163 -22.41 -14.33 20.31
CA ARG A 163 -23.10 -13.19 20.89
C ARG A 163 -22.68 -11.92 20.17
N LYS A 164 -23.00 -11.86 18.88
CA LYS A 164 -22.73 -10.68 18.07
C LYS A 164 -23.70 -9.55 18.41
N PHE A 165 -24.90 -9.92 18.84
CA PHE A 165 -25.96 -8.99 19.15
C PHE A 165 -26.19 -8.85 20.65
N ASP A 166 -26.24 -7.62 21.10
CA ASP A 166 -26.79 -7.24 22.39
C ASP A 166 -28.27 -6.96 22.16
N TRP A 167 -29.12 -7.95 22.47
CA TRP A 167 -30.55 -7.87 22.20
C TRP A 167 -31.23 -6.74 22.93
N GLU A 168 -30.73 -6.35 24.10
CA GLU A 168 -31.26 -5.22 24.87
C GLU A 168 -31.00 -3.90 24.11
N LYS A 169 -29.82 -3.71 23.58
CA LYS A 169 -29.51 -2.55 22.75
C LYS A 169 -30.34 -2.51 21.47
N ILE A 170 -30.52 -3.67 20.82
CA ILE A 170 -31.35 -3.76 19.61
C ILE A 170 -32.80 -3.41 19.92
N LYS A 171 -33.36 -3.98 20.99
CA LYS A 171 -34.73 -3.65 21.47
C LYS A 171 -34.90 -2.16 21.68
N ASN A 172 -33.91 -1.50 22.23
CA ASN A 172 -33.91 -0.08 22.54
C ASN A 172 -33.43 0.80 21.37
N ALA A 173 -33.25 0.24 20.16
CA ALA A 173 -32.76 0.91 18.96
C ALA A 173 -31.41 1.65 19.16
N VAL A 174 -30.57 1.15 20.09
CA VAL A 174 -29.24 1.70 20.32
C VAL A 174 -28.29 1.16 19.25
N LEU A 175 -27.96 1.99 18.29
CA LEU A 175 -27.01 1.65 17.24
C LEU A 175 -25.57 1.69 17.77
N PRO A 176 -24.68 0.82 17.26
CA PRO A 176 -23.28 0.87 17.61
C PRO A 176 -22.68 2.24 17.20
N LYS A 177 -21.90 2.81 18.10
CA LYS A 177 -21.20 4.07 17.80
C LYS A 177 -20.16 3.83 16.71
N GLN A 178 -20.21 4.65 15.68
CA GLN A 178 -19.16 4.66 14.66
C GLN A 178 -17.83 5.08 15.31
N ILE A 179 -16.85 4.19 15.30
CA ILE A 179 -15.54 4.41 15.94
C ILE A 179 -14.57 5.08 14.95
N TYR A 180 -14.69 4.73 13.67
CA TYR A 180 -13.84 5.24 12.61
C TYR A 180 -14.63 6.18 11.70
N PRO A 181 -14.04 7.29 11.25
CA PRO A 181 -14.68 8.14 10.25
C PRO A 181 -14.86 7.35 8.94
N VAL A 182 -15.90 7.69 8.20
CA VAL A 182 -16.06 7.17 6.83
C VAL A 182 -14.97 7.77 5.96
N GLU A 183 -14.22 6.92 5.28
CA GLU A 183 -13.26 7.38 4.29
C GLU A 183 -14.03 7.91 3.07
N GLN A 184 -13.96 9.22 2.85
CA GLN A 184 -14.72 9.90 1.80
C GLN A 184 -13.85 10.25 0.59
N ASP A 185 -12.55 10.41 0.81
CA ASP A 185 -11.62 10.92 -0.18
C ASP A 185 -10.46 9.95 -0.39
N LEU A 186 -9.86 10.01 -1.58
CA LEU A 186 -8.55 9.47 -1.83
C LEU A 186 -7.50 10.19 -0.95
N MET A 187 -6.25 9.76 -1.03
CA MET A 187 -5.15 10.42 -0.34
C MET A 187 -5.16 11.93 -0.62
N LYS A 188 -4.89 12.71 0.41
CA LYS A 188 -4.76 14.16 0.34
C LYS A 188 -3.58 14.61 1.18
N VAL A 189 -2.94 15.69 0.78
CA VAL A 189 -1.95 16.36 1.64
C VAL A 189 -2.69 17.47 2.37
N THR A 190 -2.77 17.36 3.67
CA THR A 190 -3.42 18.34 4.54
C THR A 190 -2.49 18.69 5.70
N GLY A 191 -2.85 19.69 6.46
CA GLY A 191 -2.10 20.04 7.64
C GLY A 191 -2.51 21.37 8.23
N LYS A 192 -1.69 21.83 9.16
CA LYS A 192 -1.94 23.06 9.88
C LYS A 192 -0.69 23.91 9.97
N VAL A 193 -0.86 25.18 9.70
CA VAL A 193 0.14 26.23 9.90
C VAL A 193 -0.10 26.82 11.29
N TYR A 194 0.95 26.87 12.08
CA TYR A 194 0.96 27.52 13.39
C TYR A 194 1.78 28.78 13.31
N ALA A 195 1.25 29.88 13.81
CA ALA A 195 1.99 31.10 14.00
C ALA A 195 2.70 31.07 15.36
N ASN A 196 3.92 31.59 15.43
CA ASN A 196 4.60 31.80 16.70
C ASN A 196 3.88 32.87 17.54
N ALA A 197 4.18 32.94 18.84
CA ALA A 197 3.48 33.83 19.79
C ALA A 197 3.41 35.31 19.39
N THR A 198 4.32 35.76 18.53
CA THR A 198 4.39 37.14 18.01
C THR A 198 3.75 37.31 16.63
N SER A 199 3.28 36.24 16.00
CA SER A 199 2.75 36.25 14.63
C SER A 199 1.26 35.93 14.65
N LYS A 200 0.47 36.62 13.83
CA LYS A 200 -0.95 36.27 13.60
C LYS A 200 -1.10 35.57 12.25
N LEU A 201 -2.00 34.62 12.18
CA LEU A 201 -2.44 34.06 10.91
C LEU A 201 -3.23 35.14 10.15
N ASN A 202 -2.69 35.61 9.01
CA ASN A 202 -3.35 36.58 8.15
C ASN A 202 -4.23 35.85 7.13
N GLU A 203 -5.31 36.48 6.70
CA GLU A 203 -6.32 35.90 5.78
C GLU A 203 -5.77 35.58 4.38
N ASP A 204 -4.58 36.10 4.01
CA ASP A 204 -3.97 35.95 2.68
C ASP A 204 -2.76 35.01 2.65
N LEU A 205 -2.64 34.09 3.61
CA LEU A 205 -1.52 33.15 3.61
C LEU A 205 -1.68 32.11 2.52
N LEU A 206 -0.66 32.01 1.66
CA LEU A 206 -0.53 30.96 0.65
C LEU A 206 0.63 30.04 1.02
N LEU A 207 0.34 28.74 1.04
CA LEU A 207 1.35 27.71 1.17
C LEU A 207 1.69 27.16 -0.22
N ASN A 208 2.93 27.39 -0.64
CA ASN A 208 3.46 26.79 -1.86
C ASN A 208 3.97 25.40 -1.55
N LEU A 209 3.52 24.41 -2.27
CA LEU A 209 3.95 23.02 -2.13
C LEU A 209 4.57 22.51 -3.41
N ILE A 210 5.65 21.75 -3.27
CA ILE A 210 6.18 20.92 -4.35
C ILE A 210 6.35 19.52 -3.82
N ILE A 211 5.59 18.60 -4.38
CA ILE A 211 5.64 17.18 -4.08
C ILE A 211 6.58 16.52 -5.06
N LEU A 212 7.65 15.93 -4.57
CA LEU A 212 8.63 15.19 -5.35
C LEU A 212 8.54 13.71 -5.00
N GLY A 213 8.01 12.91 -5.92
CA GLY A 213 7.95 11.45 -5.82
C GLY A 213 9.31 10.79 -6.06
N LYS A 214 9.45 9.53 -5.67
CA LYS A 214 10.63 8.72 -5.97
C LYS A 214 10.87 8.50 -7.47
N ASP A 215 9.79 8.50 -8.25
CA ASP A 215 9.78 8.40 -9.71
C ASP A 215 10.18 9.70 -10.42
N SER A 216 10.66 10.69 -9.68
CA SER A 216 11.02 12.03 -10.14
C SER A 216 9.83 12.87 -10.64
N ASN A 217 8.60 12.39 -10.50
CA ASN A 217 7.42 13.17 -10.80
C ASN A 217 7.31 14.34 -9.82
N LYS A 218 7.12 15.53 -10.37
CA LYS A 218 6.97 16.79 -9.61
C LYS A 218 5.55 17.29 -9.76
N LYS A 219 4.90 17.58 -8.63
CA LYS A 219 3.63 18.26 -8.60
C LYS A 219 3.75 19.53 -7.77
N MET A 220 3.22 20.60 -8.28
CA MET A 220 3.19 21.90 -7.61
C MET A 220 1.76 22.30 -7.29
N SER A 221 1.56 22.82 -6.09
CA SER A 221 0.26 23.30 -5.61
C SER A 221 0.44 24.59 -4.82
N PHE A 222 -0.50 25.51 -4.98
CA PHE A 222 -0.60 26.75 -4.21
C PHE A 222 -1.87 26.66 -3.38
N LEU A 223 -1.72 26.53 -2.08
CA LEU A 223 -2.84 26.23 -1.19
C LEU A 223 -3.16 27.45 -0.32
N PRO A 224 -4.40 27.92 -0.31
CA PRO A 224 -4.83 28.90 0.66
C PRO A 224 -4.84 28.27 2.06
N VAL A 225 -4.38 29.04 3.04
CA VAL A 225 -4.44 28.67 4.45
C VAL A 225 -5.65 29.38 5.06
N ASP A 226 -6.55 28.62 5.69
CA ASP A 226 -7.74 29.21 6.29
C ASP A 226 -7.44 29.94 7.63
N LYS A 227 -8.46 30.61 8.21
CA LYS A 227 -8.36 31.36 9.47
C LYS A 227 -7.90 30.50 10.66
N ASN A 228 -8.08 29.18 10.58
CA ASN A 228 -7.66 28.21 11.61
C ASN A 228 -6.27 27.67 11.33
N GLY A 229 -5.62 28.12 10.24
CA GLY A 229 -4.33 27.64 9.78
C GLY A 229 -4.38 26.36 8.96
N ILE A 230 -5.58 25.86 8.58
CA ILE A 230 -5.72 24.58 7.87
C ILE A 230 -5.53 24.80 6.37
N PHE A 231 -4.77 23.89 5.75
CA PHE A 231 -4.62 23.79 4.30
C PHE A 231 -4.89 22.37 3.82
N GLN A 232 -5.29 22.22 2.56
CA GLN A 232 -5.59 20.92 1.97
C GLN A 232 -5.35 20.90 0.46
N ASP A 233 -4.60 19.88 0.00
CA ASP A 233 -4.52 19.48 -1.42
C ASP A 233 -5.22 18.14 -1.61
N LYS A 234 -6.43 18.16 -2.14
CA LYS A 234 -7.22 16.95 -2.45
C LYS A 234 -6.75 16.23 -3.71
N SER A 235 -5.91 16.87 -4.49
CA SER A 235 -5.40 16.33 -5.75
C SER A 235 -4.00 15.72 -5.59
N ALA A 236 -3.44 15.74 -4.38
CA ALA A 236 -2.17 15.09 -4.10
C ALA A 236 -2.34 13.55 -4.14
N PHE A 237 -1.55 12.92 -5.00
CA PHE A 237 -1.54 11.47 -5.15
C PHE A 237 -0.11 11.00 -5.43
N PHE A 238 0.39 10.07 -4.62
CA PHE A 238 1.70 9.46 -4.82
C PHE A 238 1.79 8.10 -4.13
N TYR A 239 2.68 7.29 -4.65
CA TYR A 239 3.03 6.01 -4.05
C TYR A 239 4.31 6.11 -3.25
N ASP A 240 4.48 5.20 -2.28
CA ASP A 240 5.63 5.12 -1.39
C ASP A 240 5.83 6.44 -0.61
N THR A 241 7.04 6.93 -0.48
CA THR A 241 7.35 8.17 0.22
C THR A 241 7.68 9.29 -0.77
N SER A 242 7.16 10.48 -0.51
CA SER A 242 7.48 11.69 -1.28
C SER A 242 8.06 12.76 -0.38
N ARG A 243 8.96 13.56 -0.96
CA ARG A 243 9.45 14.78 -0.31
C ARG A 243 8.53 15.92 -0.68
N ILE A 244 8.01 16.60 0.33
CA ILE A 244 7.17 17.78 0.16
C ILE A 244 7.99 18.99 0.56
N TYR A 245 8.38 19.76 -0.42
CA TYR A 245 9.01 21.06 -0.21
C TYR A 245 7.93 22.12 -0.07
N TYR A 246 8.10 23.03 0.86
CA TYR A 246 7.09 24.05 1.11
C TYR A 246 7.69 25.39 1.49
N SER A 247 6.95 26.45 1.16
CA SER A 247 7.21 27.81 1.63
C SER A 247 5.88 28.53 1.83
N ILE A 248 5.87 29.45 2.77
CA ILE A 248 4.70 30.30 3.05
C ILE A 248 4.97 31.70 2.50
N ASN A 249 4.06 32.17 1.65
CA ASN A 249 4.06 33.55 1.18
C ASN A 249 3.27 34.42 2.15
N GLY A 250 3.95 35.24 2.94
CA GLY A 250 3.35 36.20 3.85
C GLY A 250 3.94 37.60 3.64
N LYS A 251 3.14 38.63 3.82
CA LYS A 251 3.58 40.03 3.63
C LYS A 251 4.60 40.54 4.66
N SER A 252 4.90 39.75 5.72
CA SER A 252 5.82 40.15 6.79
C SER A 252 7.10 39.33 6.78
N LYS A 253 8.24 40.00 6.70
CA LYS A 253 9.59 39.38 6.72
C LYS A 253 9.97 38.75 8.06
N ASN A 254 9.21 38.98 9.13
CA ASN A 254 9.54 38.58 10.49
C ASN A 254 8.62 37.50 11.07
N ASN A 255 7.70 36.95 10.30
CA ASN A 255 6.78 35.95 10.78
C ASN A 255 7.39 34.55 10.64
N SER A 256 7.61 33.89 11.75
CA SER A 256 8.00 32.47 11.80
C SER A 256 6.73 31.62 11.89
N TYR A 257 6.56 30.75 10.93
CA TYR A 257 5.46 29.78 10.90
C TYR A 257 6.00 28.35 11.02
N VAL A 258 5.27 27.51 11.72
CA VAL A 258 5.55 26.07 11.77
C VAL A 258 4.45 25.34 11.01
N VAL A 259 4.81 24.49 10.07
CA VAL A 259 3.86 23.72 9.25
C VAL A 259 3.87 22.25 9.66
N HIS A 260 2.71 21.76 10.04
CA HIS A 260 2.48 20.35 10.32
C HIS A 260 1.73 19.71 9.17
N PHE A 261 2.24 18.60 8.64
CA PHE A 261 1.66 17.88 7.51
C PHE A 261 1.07 16.55 7.92
N GLU A 262 -0.03 16.20 7.26
CA GLU A 262 -0.70 14.90 7.34
C GLU A 262 -1.03 14.44 5.92
N ASN A 263 -1.01 13.13 5.68
CA ASN A 263 -1.34 12.57 4.36
C ASN A 263 -2.83 12.25 4.20
N GLY A 264 -3.64 12.55 5.20
CA GLY A 264 -5.08 12.26 5.20
C GLY A 264 -5.44 10.78 5.21
N LEU A 265 -4.48 9.87 5.22
CA LEU A 265 -4.70 8.44 5.41
C LEU A 265 -4.98 8.16 6.88
N LEU A 266 -5.74 7.10 7.16
CA LEU A 266 -6.01 6.65 8.52
C LEU A 266 -4.71 6.12 9.16
N ASN A 267 -3.93 7.01 9.74
CA ASN A 267 -2.74 6.69 10.53
C ASN A 267 -3.12 6.29 11.96
N GLN A 268 -3.98 5.28 12.09
CA GLN A 268 -4.15 4.71 13.42
C GLN A 268 -2.95 3.82 13.72
N SER A 269 -2.28 4.12 14.84
CA SER A 269 -1.36 3.14 15.40
C SER A 269 -2.16 1.87 15.64
N LEU A 270 -1.93 0.85 14.83
CA LEU A 270 -2.45 -0.49 15.08
C LEU A 270 -2.10 -0.80 16.54
N LYS A 271 -3.10 -1.06 17.36
CA LYS A 271 -2.87 -1.67 18.67
C LYS A 271 -1.95 -2.86 18.40
N LYS A 272 -0.81 -2.91 19.09
CA LYS A 272 0.07 -4.08 18.99
C LYS A 272 -0.80 -5.30 19.14
N LEU A 273 -0.96 -6.09 18.07
CA LEU A 273 -1.58 -7.39 18.15
C LEU A 273 -0.76 -8.16 19.15
N ASN A 274 -1.31 -8.36 20.33
CA ASN A 274 -0.76 -9.28 21.30
C ASN A 274 -1.09 -10.69 20.77
N LEU A 275 -0.33 -11.11 19.75
CA LEU A 275 -0.34 -12.49 19.30
C LEU A 275 0.23 -13.28 20.46
N GLY A 276 -0.66 -13.83 21.29
CA GLY A 276 -0.25 -14.74 22.33
C GLY A 276 0.59 -15.86 21.70
N ALA A 277 1.52 -16.40 22.45
CA ALA A 277 2.36 -17.53 22.02
C ALA A 277 1.52 -18.67 21.40
N ASP A 278 0.26 -18.79 21.81
CA ASP A 278 -0.70 -19.77 21.30
C ASP A 278 -1.08 -19.57 19.81
N ALA A 279 -0.93 -18.38 19.26
CA ALA A 279 -1.19 -18.14 17.83
C ALA A 279 -0.24 -18.96 16.94
N PHE A 280 0.95 -19.28 17.44
CA PHE A 280 1.98 -20.05 16.74
C PHE A 280 2.09 -21.49 17.24
N ASN A 281 1.57 -21.81 18.42
CA ASN A 281 1.76 -23.12 19.07
C ASN A 281 1.17 -24.29 18.30
N ASN A 282 0.13 -24.10 17.49
CA ASN A 282 -0.47 -25.20 16.73
C ASN A 282 0.43 -25.76 15.62
N TYR A 283 1.33 -24.94 15.09
CA TYR A 283 2.34 -25.42 14.12
C TYR A 283 3.52 -26.11 14.80
N TRP A 284 3.75 -25.86 16.09
CA TRP A 284 4.89 -26.38 16.84
C TRP A 284 4.65 -27.76 17.42
N ASN A 285 3.40 -28.21 17.55
CA ASN A 285 3.07 -29.51 18.10
C ASN A 285 3.21 -30.66 17.09
N ASP A 286 3.22 -30.38 15.78
CA ASP A 286 3.54 -31.34 14.75
C ASP A 286 5.05 -31.35 14.49
N SER A 287 5.73 -32.43 14.91
CA SER A 287 7.18 -32.57 14.77
C SER A 287 7.62 -32.59 13.30
N LEU A 288 6.84 -33.15 12.39
CA LEU A 288 7.12 -33.19 10.95
C LEU A 288 6.93 -31.83 10.32
N ALA A 289 5.86 -31.11 10.67
CA ALA A 289 5.64 -29.72 10.21
C ALA A 289 6.76 -28.80 10.69
N ARG A 290 7.22 -28.96 11.94
CA ARG A 290 8.32 -28.20 12.51
C ARG A 290 9.65 -28.46 11.79
N ILE A 291 9.96 -29.72 11.48
CA ILE A 291 11.17 -30.07 10.74
C ILE A 291 11.14 -29.47 9.33
N LYS A 292 10.00 -29.55 8.63
CA LYS A 292 9.82 -28.94 7.32
C LYS A 292 9.95 -27.41 7.37
N LEU A 293 9.30 -26.76 8.31
CA LEU A 293 9.41 -25.30 8.48
C LEU A 293 10.84 -24.86 8.78
N ASN A 294 11.54 -25.58 9.65
CA ASN A 294 12.94 -25.30 9.96
C ASN A 294 13.83 -25.48 8.72
N SER A 295 13.59 -26.50 7.90
CA SER A 295 14.37 -26.70 6.67
C SER A 295 14.13 -25.57 5.65
N ILE A 296 12.89 -25.11 5.49
CA ILE A 296 12.54 -23.97 4.63
C ILE A 296 13.20 -22.69 5.16
N PHE A 297 13.12 -22.45 6.46
CA PHE A 297 13.71 -21.27 7.09
C PHE A 297 15.24 -21.25 6.95
N LEU A 298 15.89 -22.37 7.23
CA LEU A 298 17.34 -22.50 7.08
C LEU A 298 17.79 -22.28 5.64
N GLU A 299 17.03 -22.79 4.67
CA GLU A 299 17.33 -22.59 3.25
C GLU A 299 17.14 -21.14 2.83
N GLN A 300 16.09 -20.46 3.30
CA GLN A 300 15.90 -19.03 3.08
C GLN A 300 17.02 -18.19 3.68
N GLU A 301 17.48 -18.51 4.88
CA GLU A 301 18.62 -17.82 5.52
C GLU A 301 19.93 -18.08 4.77
N ARG A 302 20.13 -19.31 4.28
CA ARG A 302 21.28 -19.66 3.45
C ARG A 302 21.28 -18.86 2.14
N GLN A 303 20.12 -18.74 1.49
CA GLN A 303 19.97 -17.94 0.26
C GLN A 303 20.21 -16.45 0.52
N LYS A 304 19.67 -15.88 1.61
CA LYS A 304 19.97 -14.50 2.00
C LYS A 304 21.47 -14.27 2.22
N LYS A 305 22.16 -15.20 2.87
CA LYS A 305 23.61 -15.13 3.07
C LYS A 305 24.39 -15.25 1.75
N LEU A 306 23.96 -16.14 0.86
CA LEU A 306 24.54 -16.27 -0.47
C LEU A 306 24.35 -14.97 -1.28
N LEU A 307 23.14 -14.44 -1.34
CA LEU A 307 22.84 -13.16 -1.99
C LEU A 307 23.66 -12.01 -1.38
N ALA A 308 23.78 -11.94 -0.06
CA ALA A 308 24.58 -10.94 0.62
C ALA A 308 26.09 -11.11 0.35
N SER A 309 26.58 -12.34 0.19
CA SER A 309 27.99 -12.59 -0.17
C SER A 309 28.28 -12.31 -1.65
N MET A 310 27.28 -12.49 -2.52
CA MET A 310 27.39 -12.19 -3.95
C MET A 310 27.26 -10.68 -4.25
N THR A 311 26.58 -9.92 -3.39
CA THR A 311 26.56 -8.44 -3.49
C THR A 311 27.91 -7.77 -3.17
N LEU A 312 28.87 -8.52 -2.66
CA LEU A 312 30.24 -8.05 -2.41
C LEU A 312 31.20 -8.33 -3.57
N SER A 313 30.87 -9.17 -4.53
CA SER A 313 31.59 -9.33 -5.78
C SER A 313 30.85 -8.57 -6.88
N GLU A 314 31.33 -7.33 -7.08
CA GLU A 314 31.19 -6.51 -8.28
C GLU A 314 29.92 -6.79 -9.12
N VAL A 315 28.77 -6.25 -8.66
CA VAL A 315 27.76 -5.84 -9.60
C VAL A 315 28.41 -4.73 -10.42
N VAL A 316 29.01 -5.07 -11.54
CA VAL A 316 29.20 -4.14 -12.64
C VAL A 316 27.80 -3.80 -13.13
N VAL A 317 27.10 -2.96 -12.36
CA VAL A 317 26.11 -2.10 -12.93
C VAL A 317 26.89 -1.35 -13.99
N LYS A 318 26.66 -1.64 -15.27
CA LYS A 318 26.90 -0.69 -16.34
C LYS A 318 25.97 0.49 -16.07
N SER A 319 26.22 1.23 -15.00
CA SER A 319 25.76 2.58 -14.81
C SER A 319 26.28 3.28 -16.05
N LYS A 320 25.40 3.87 -16.84
CA LYS A 320 25.80 4.91 -17.78
C LYS A 320 26.72 5.80 -16.95
N THR A 321 28.00 5.87 -17.33
CA THR A 321 29.00 6.70 -16.65
C THR A 321 28.39 8.07 -16.54
N LYS A 322 28.12 8.53 -15.30
CA LYS A 322 27.52 9.85 -15.09
C LYS A 322 28.41 10.85 -15.80
N SER A 323 27.84 11.73 -16.59
CA SER A 323 28.62 12.78 -17.24
C SER A 323 29.27 13.65 -16.15
N ALA A 324 30.42 14.25 -16.44
CA ALA A 324 31.10 15.15 -15.50
C ALA A 324 30.14 16.23 -14.95
N LEU A 325 29.24 16.74 -15.81
CA LEU A 325 28.22 17.70 -15.40
C LEU A 325 27.16 17.11 -14.44
N GLN A 326 26.80 15.83 -14.58
CA GLN A 326 25.90 15.17 -13.63
C GLN A 326 26.55 14.97 -12.25
N VAL A 327 27.84 14.66 -12.22
CA VAL A 327 28.61 14.55 -10.97
C VAL A 327 28.68 15.91 -10.27
N LEU A 328 28.90 16.98 -11.02
CA LEU A 328 28.92 18.35 -10.48
C LEU A 328 27.51 18.79 -10.01
N ASP A 329 26.46 18.46 -10.74
CA ASP A 329 25.08 18.75 -10.34
C ASP A 329 24.74 18.07 -9.00
N GLU A 330 25.11 16.79 -8.85
CA GLU A 330 24.92 16.05 -7.58
C GLU A 330 25.82 16.58 -6.44
N LYS A 331 27.00 17.09 -6.76
CA LYS A 331 27.95 17.62 -5.77
C LYS A 331 27.53 18.97 -5.22
N TYR A 332 27.07 19.88 -6.10
CA TYR A 332 26.85 21.28 -5.78
C TYR A 332 25.38 21.66 -5.64
N ALA A 333 24.50 21.11 -6.49
CA ALA A 333 23.09 21.48 -6.52
C ALA A 333 22.24 20.62 -5.59
N SER A 334 21.33 21.24 -4.84
CA SER A 334 20.39 20.57 -3.96
C SER A 334 18.93 21.00 -4.21
N GLY A 335 17.97 20.18 -3.76
CA GLY A 335 16.57 20.54 -3.80
C GLY A 335 16.08 20.95 -5.21
N PHE A 336 15.64 22.20 -5.36
CA PHE A 336 15.16 22.76 -6.62
C PHE A 336 16.24 23.00 -7.67
N PHE A 337 17.45 23.15 -7.20
CA PHE A 337 18.59 23.42 -8.06
C PHE A 337 19.17 22.13 -8.63
N ALA A 338 18.88 20.95 -8.02
CA ALA A 338 19.34 19.66 -8.49
C ALA A 338 18.44 19.07 -9.59
N GLY A 339 19.05 18.46 -10.60
CA GLY A 339 18.31 17.83 -11.71
C GLY A 339 17.49 18.83 -12.55
N GLY A 340 16.58 18.31 -13.39
CA GLY A 340 15.70 19.15 -14.21
C GLY A 340 16.31 19.62 -15.53
N ASP A 341 15.51 20.40 -16.29
CA ASP A 341 15.84 20.88 -17.65
C ASP A 341 16.61 22.21 -17.60
N GLY A 342 17.81 22.20 -17.02
CA GLY A 342 18.69 23.35 -16.95
C GLY A 342 19.92 23.19 -17.86
N ILE A 343 20.57 24.33 -18.19
CA ILE A 343 21.87 24.34 -18.87
C ILE A 343 22.95 24.40 -17.80
N SER A 344 23.81 23.40 -17.78
CA SER A 344 24.88 23.26 -16.77
C SER A 344 26.26 23.55 -17.38
N PHE A 345 27.09 24.26 -16.64
CA PHE A 345 28.46 24.60 -17.07
C PHE A 345 29.47 24.20 -16.00
N ASP A 346 30.47 23.45 -16.43
CA ASP A 346 31.66 23.14 -15.62
C ASP A 346 32.75 24.18 -15.94
N LEU A 347 32.94 25.13 -15.06
CA LEU A 347 33.94 26.18 -15.27
C LEU A 347 35.37 25.68 -15.01
N SER A 348 35.54 24.57 -14.33
CA SER A 348 36.86 24.00 -14.07
C SER A 348 37.50 23.41 -15.33
N SER A 349 36.67 23.00 -16.31
CA SER A 349 37.10 22.36 -17.56
C SER A 349 36.84 23.18 -18.83
N ASP A 350 36.11 24.34 -18.74
CA ASP A 350 35.77 25.14 -19.92
C ASP A 350 36.94 26.07 -20.32
N ALA A 351 37.58 25.73 -21.46
CA ALA A 351 38.65 26.56 -22.02
C ALA A 351 38.23 28.01 -22.36
N ASN A 352 36.95 28.25 -22.60
CA ASN A 352 36.43 29.61 -22.90
C ASN A 352 36.37 30.50 -21.66
N MET A 353 36.50 29.95 -20.45
CA MET A 353 36.56 30.73 -19.22
C MET A 353 37.73 31.70 -19.21
N VAL A 354 38.88 31.31 -19.81
CA VAL A 354 40.09 32.12 -19.85
C VAL A 354 39.91 33.37 -20.70
N ALA A 355 39.01 33.34 -21.68
CA ALA A 355 38.72 34.45 -22.58
C ALA A 355 37.61 35.40 -22.08
N ALA A 356 36.88 35.03 -21.01
CA ALA A 356 35.81 35.83 -20.44
C ALA A 356 36.37 36.84 -19.43
N ILE A 357 36.00 38.11 -19.57
CA ILE A 357 36.44 39.21 -18.70
C ILE A 357 35.80 39.09 -17.32
N ASP A 358 34.53 38.67 -17.27
CA ASP A 358 33.74 38.49 -16.07
C ASP A 358 32.65 37.42 -16.26
N ILE A 359 32.03 37.02 -15.15
CA ILE A 359 31.00 35.96 -15.17
C ILE A 359 29.71 36.37 -15.92
N LEU A 360 29.34 37.60 -15.91
CA LEU A 360 28.10 38.09 -16.57
C LEU A 360 28.25 38.05 -18.08
N THR A 361 29.42 38.44 -18.59
CA THR A 361 29.79 38.33 -20.02
C THR A 361 29.82 36.88 -20.45
N TYR A 362 30.38 36.00 -19.62
CA TYR A 362 30.37 34.54 -19.87
C TYR A 362 28.94 34.01 -19.99
N LEU A 363 28.07 34.33 -19.02
CA LEU A 363 26.70 33.87 -18.99
C LEU A 363 25.89 34.36 -20.19
N GLN A 364 26.05 35.62 -20.58
CA GLN A 364 25.36 36.20 -21.75
C GLN A 364 25.77 35.49 -23.04
N ALA A 365 27.02 35.09 -23.17
CA ALA A 365 27.52 34.39 -24.34
C ALA A 365 27.06 32.90 -24.38
N LYS A 366 26.88 32.26 -23.22
CA LYS A 366 26.62 30.81 -23.11
C LYS A 366 25.14 30.45 -22.89
N VAL A 367 24.31 31.36 -22.36
CA VAL A 367 22.90 31.10 -22.09
C VAL A 367 22.03 31.74 -23.17
N PRO A 368 21.49 30.98 -24.13
CA PRO A 368 20.71 31.54 -25.24
C PRO A 368 19.46 32.29 -24.78
N GLY A 369 19.33 33.54 -25.21
CA GLY A 369 18.19 34.42 -24.90
C GLY A 369 18.29 35.12 -23.54
N LEU A 370 19.42 35.01 -22.83
CA LEU A 370 19.73 35.81 -21.67
C LEU A 370 20.27 37.19 -22.13
N THR A 371 19.71 38.26 -21.61
CA THR A 371 20.16 39.62 -21.83
C THR A 371 20.48 40.27 -20.49
N ILE A 372 21.71 40.78 -20.35
CA ILE A 372 22.18 41.44 -19.12
C ILE A 372 22.46 42.91 -19.48
N ASN A 373 21.87 43.81 -18.71
CA ASN A 373 22.07 45.24 -18.85
C ASN A 373 22.77 45.78 -17.59
N LEU A 374 23.94 46.34 -17.75
CA LEU A 374 24.77 46.90 -16.65
C LEU A 374 24.69 48.45 -16.59
N GLY A 375 23.91 49.09 -17.48
CA GLY A 375 23.71 50.53 -17.48
C GLY A 375 22.58 50.95 -16.53
N GLY A 376 22.84 51.87 -15.62
CA GLY A 376 21.85 52.37 -14.67
C GLY A 376 21.61 51.39 -13.50
N GLN A 377 20.39 50.89 -13.35
CA GLN A 377 20.14 49.75 -12.42
C GLN A 377 20.42 48.43 -13.14
N PRO A 378 21.40 47.62 -12.65
CA PRO A 378 21.73 46.36 -13.26
C PRO A 378 20.53 45.41 -13.29
N SER A 379 20.24 44.84 -14.47
CA SER A 379 19.13 43.94 -14.68
C SER A 379 19.48 42.82 -15.63
N ALA A 380 18.86 41.65 -15.44
CA ALA A 380 18.97 40.52 -16.35
C ALA A 380 17.58 40.00 -16.72
N THR A 381 17.38 39.76 -18.00
CA THR A 381 16.15 39.17 -18.50
C THR A 381 16.42 37.95 -19.35
N TRP A 382 15.61 36.93 -19.17
CA TRP A 382 15.66 35.73 -19.99
C TRP A 382 14.29 35.53 -20.64
N ARG A 383 14.28 35.54 -21.97
CA ARG A 383 13.03 35.53 -22.76
C ARG A 383 12.07 36.67 -22.37
N GLY A 384 12.61 37.86 -22.08
CA GLY A 384 11.82 39.05 -21.77
C GLY A 384 11.31 39.16 -20.33
N SER A 385 11.58 38.19 -19.48
CA SER A 385 11.19 38.19 -18.05
C SER A 385 12.41 38.29 -17.13
N ASN A 386 12.23 38.90 -15.96
CA ASN A 386 13.32 39.15 -15.02
C ASN A 386 13.92 37.85 -14.48
N THR A 387 15.24 37.67 -14.57
CA THR A 387 15.99 36.49 -14.18
C THR A 387 16.54 36.65 -12.78
N GLN A 388 16.44 35.63 -11.96
CA GLN A 388 16.96 35.63 -10.60
C GLN A 388 18.34 34.95 -10.51
N PHE A 389 19.20 35.52 -9.66
CA PHE A 389 20.53 34.96 -9.40
C PHE A 389 20.63 34.35 -8.01
N PHE A 390 21.40 33.28 -7.95
CA PHE A 390 21.68 32.56 -6.70
C PHE A 390 23.18 32.30 -6.60
N LEU A 391 23.77 32.56 -5.43
CA LEU A 391 25.12 32.19 -5.08
C LEU A 391 25.09 31.12 -4.01
N ASN A 392 25.59 29.91 -4.33
CA ASN A 392 25.50 28.74 -3.46
C ASN A 392 24.07 28.52 -2.93
N GLU A 393 23.07 28.63 -3.83
CA GLU A 393 21.63 28.48 -3.57
C GLU A 393 20.98 29.59 -2.72
N MET A 394 21.71 30.65 -2.39
CA MET A 394 21.17 31.85 -1.74
C MET A 394 20.90 32.94 -2.77
N THR A 395 19.73 33.59 -2.66
CA THR A 395 19.38 34.72 -3.56
C THR A 395 20.45 35.80 -3.46
N THR A 396 20.91 36.26 -4.62
CA THR A 396 21.96 37.28 -4.73
C THR A 396 21.56 38.36 -5.77
N THR A 397 22.24 39.48 -5.78
CA THR A 397 22.06 40.56 -6.76
C THR A 397 23.08 40.45 -7.90
N ILE A 398 22.77 41.07 -9.03
CA ILE A 398 23.70 41.11 -10.17
C ILE A 398 25.03 41.73 -9.80
N ASP A 399 25.02 42.79 -8.98
CA ASP A 399 26.24 43.47 -8.52
C ASP A 399 27.13 42.54 -7.69
N GLN A 400 26.52 41.73 -6.84
CA GLN A 400 27.25 40.71 -6.07
C GLN A 400 27.82 39.65 -6.97
N VAL A 401 27.09 39.20 -7.98
CA VAL A 401 27.57 38.23 -8.98
C VAL A 401 28.74 38.80 -9.76
N GLN A 402 28.65 40.06 -10.17
CA GLN A 402 29.72 40.76 -10.91
C GLN A 402 31.03 40.84 -10.12
N SER A 403 30.93 40.96 -8.80
CA SER A 403 32.11 41.05 -7.90
C SER A 403 32.83 39.71 -7.69
N ILE A 404 32.23 38.57 -8.13
CA ILE A 404 32.82 37.24 -7.97
C ILE A 404 33.92 37.05 -9.01
N ASN A 405 35.13 36.67 -8.58
CA ASN A 405 36.16 36.27 -9.52
C ASN A 405 35.73 34.98 -10.27
N ILE A 406 35.70 35.01 -11.58
CA ILE A 406 35.29 33.86 -12.39
C ILE A 406 36.11 32.60 -12.10
N THR A 407 37.37 32.75 -11.69
CA THR A 407 38.25 31.64 -11.31
C THR A 407 37.82 30.93 -10.00
N ASP A 408 37.04 31.59 -9.18
CA ASP A 408 36.54 31.02 -7.90
C ASP A 408 35.24 30.21 -8.11
N ILE A 409 34.66 30.26 -9.30
CA ILE A 409 33.46 29.53 -9.65
C ILE A 409 33.82 28.12 -10.13
N SER A 410 33.10 27.12 -9.62
CA SER A 410 33.27 25.72 -10.01
C SER A 410 32.18 25.26 -10.99
N TYR A 411 30.94 25.62 -10.68
CA TYR A 411 29.78 25.09 -11.39
C TYR A 411 28.70 26.17 -11.54
N ILE A 412 28.04 26.23 -12.68
CA ILE A 412 26.91 27.11 -12.92
C ILE A 412 25.77 26.30 -13.49
N LYS A 413 24.56 26.61 -13.03
CA LYS A 413 23.32 26.04 -13.57
C LYS A 413 22.32 27.13 -13.89
N ALA A 414 21.98 27.23 -15.17
CA ALA A 414 20.94 28.13 -15.67
C ALA A 414 19.64 27.33 -15.83
N MET A 415 18.68 27.59 -14.97
CA MET A 415 17.36 26.93 -14.93
C MET A 415 16.39 27.71 -15.80
N ARG A 416 15.84 27.06 -16.80
CA ARG A 416 14.96 27.68 -17.81
C ARG A 416 13.69 28.27 -17.19
N PRO A 417 13.17 29.35 -17.77
CA PRO A 417 11.85 29.87 -17.40
C PRO A 417 10.71 28.87 -17.65
N PRO A 418 9.72 28.80 -16.73
CA PRO A 418 9.64 29.44 -15.42
C PRO A 418 10.40 28.67 -14.33
N PHE A 419 11.13 29.36 -13.45
CA PHE A 419 11.76 28.75 -12.27
C PHE A 419 10.97 29.11 -11.01
N PHE A 420 10.57 28.09 -10.26
CA PHE A 420 9.67 28.23 -9.11
C PHE A 420 10.36 28.07 -7.73
N GLY A 421 11.68 27.93 -7.72
CA GLY A 421 12.46 27.79 -6.49
C GLY A 421 12.74 29.09 -5.74
N ALA A 422 12.18 30.22 -6.17
CA ALA A 422 12.48 31.53 -5.60
C ALA A 422 11.25 32.28 -5.09
N MET A 423 11.40 32.99 -3.99
CA MET A 423 10.37 33.94 -3.51
C MET A 423 10.25 35.12 -4.48
N GLY A 424 9.07 35.29 -5.06
CA GLY A 424 8.78 36.46 -5.94
C GLY A 424 8.53 36.13 -7.40
N GLY A 425 8.44 34.85 -7.77
CA GLY A 425 8.04 34.45 -9.13
C GLY A 425 9.17 34.48 -10.15
N GLY A 426 9.67 33.30 -10.50
CA GLY A 426 10.77 33.08 -11.44
C GLY A 426 10.31 33.00 -12.90
N SER A 427 9.46 33.94 -13.37
CA SER A 427 8.99 33.95 -14.78
C SER A 427 10.13 34.02 -15.78
N GLY A 428 11.27 34.62 -15.42
CA GLY A 428 12.48 34.75 -16.24
C GLY A 428 13.55 33.69 -15.96
N GLY A 429 13.21 32.59 -15.28
CA GLY A 429 14.17 31.54 -14.91
C GLY A 429 15.12 31.97 -13.80
N ALA A 430 16.16 31.13 -13.54
CA ALA A 430 17.15 31.40 -12.53
C ALA A 430 18.55 30.96 -12.94
N ILE A 431 19.57 31.60 -12.42
CA ILE A 431 20.97 31.25 -12.60
C ILE A 431 21.58 31.03 -11.24
N SER A 432 22.02 29.80 -10.98
CA SER A 432 22.71 29.43 -9.74
C SER A 432 24.19 29.25 -9.99
N ILE A 433 25.01 29.93 -9.19
CA ILE A 433 26.47 29.96 -9.26
C ILE A 433 27.04 29.29 -8.01
N TYR A 434 27.96 28.38 -8.21
CA TYR A 434 28.59 27.63 -7.13
C TYR A 434 30.10 27.87 -7.10
N THR A 435 30.62 28.30 -5.96
CA THR A 435 32.04 28.59 -5.78
C THR A 435 32.83 27.37 -5.31
N LYS A 436 34.16 27.35 -5.60
CA LYS A 436 35.07 26.27 -5.18
C LYS A 436 35.17 26.08 -3.68
N LYS A 437 34.82 27.11 -2.88
CA LYS A 437 34.84 27.08 -1.41
C LYS A 437 33.54 26.63 -0.75
N GLY A 438 32.56 26.15 -1.53
CA GLY A 438 31.25 25.68 -1.03
C GLY A 438 31.29 24.42 -0.19
N GLU A 439 32.43 23.97 0.31
CA GLU A 439 32.56 22.79 1.19
C GLU A 439 32.30 23.13 2.67
N TYR A 440 31.88 24.34 3.01
CA TYR A 440 31.64 24.72 4.41
C TYR A 440 30.33 24.12 4.94
N ASN A 441 30.49 23.10 5.80
CA ASN A 441 29.64 22.62 6.88
C ASN A 441 28.16 22.25 6.53
N ARG A 442 27.95 20.99 6.21
CA ARG A 442 26.66 20.30 6.36
C ARG A 442 26.30 19.98 7.84
N GLY A 443 26.92 20.63 8.81
CA GLY A 443 26.71 20.40 10.23
C GLY A 443 26.59 21.70 11.04
N GLY A 444 25.50 22.42 10.84
CA GLY A 444 25.19 23.59 11.68
C GLY A 444 23.84 24.18 11.25
N ASN A 445 22.99 24.49 12.22
CA ASN A 445 21.73 25.21 12.07
C ASN A 445 21.92 26.50 11.21
N VAL A 446 21.89 26.35 9.91
CA VAL A 446 21.74 27.49 9.00
C VAL A 446 20.26 27.71 8.83
N ASN A 447 19.75 28.83 9.35
CA ASN A 447 18.47 29.39 8.98
C ASN A 447 18.49 29.66 7.44
N SER A 448 18.36 28.59 6.66
CA SER A 448 18.23 28.69 5.21
C SER A 448 16.87 29.32 4.94
N LYS A 449 16.85 30.53 4.40
CA LYS A 449 15.67 31.17 3.80
C LYS A 449 15.19 30.43 2.53
N GLY A 450 15.50 29.13 2.44
CA GLY A 450 15.05 28.22 1.39
C GLY A 450 13.76 27.50 1.77
N MET A 451 13.19 26.77 0.83
CA MET A 451 12.03 25.93 1.11
C MET A 451 12.41 24.81 2.08
N GLU A 452 11.63 24.66 3.11
CA GLU A 452 11.72 23.52 4.02
C GLU A 452 11.13 22.27 3.33
N TYR A 453 11.51 21.09 3.81
CA TYR A 453 10.90 19.87 3.30
C TYR A 453 10.47 18.92 4.42
N LYS A 454 9.43 18.14 4.12
CA LYS A 454 8.93 17.05 4.94
C LYS A 454 8.80 15.80 4.07
N VAL A 455 9.04 14.63 4.69
CA VAL A 455 8.78 13.33 4.02
C VAL A 455 7.43 12.83 4.49
N LEU A 456 6.54 12.54 3.55
CA LEU A 456 5.24 11.92 3.82
C LEU A 456 5.16 10.56 3.14
N GLY A 457 4.51 9.59 3.82
CA GLY A 457 4.12 8.32 3.23
C GLY A 457 2.87 8.48 2.37
N GLY A 458 2.86 7.87 1.21
CA GLY A 458 1.72 7.73 0.33
C GLY A 458 1.16 6.31 0.33
N TYR A 459 0.45 5.94 -0.74
CA TYR A 459 -0.03 4.57 -0.93
C TYR A 459 1.15 3.60 -1.12
N SER A 460 0.96 2.36 -0.71
CA SER A 460 1.94 1.30 -0.98
C SER A 460 2.01 1.02 -2.47
N VAL A 461 3.23 0.83 -2.97
CA VAL A 461 3.42 0.38 -4.36
C VAL A 461 2.88 -1.04 -4.50
N PHE A 462 2.12 -1.28 -5.55
CA PHE A 462 1.69 -2.63 -5.89
C PHE A 462 2.91 -3.50 -6.22
N LYS A 463 3.02 -4.65 -5.56
CA LYS A 463 4.09 -5.61 -5.80
C LYS A 463 3.53 -6.81 -6.52
N GLU A 464 4.07 -7.10 -7.68
CA GLU A 464 3.78 -8.33 -8.40
C GLU A 464 4.62 -9.49 -7.86
N PHE A 465 4.06 -10.69 -7.94
CA PHE A 465 4.80 -11.90 -7.58
C PHE A 465 5.87 -12.15 -8.64
N TYR A 466 7.09 -12.42 -8.18
CA TYR A 466 8.22 -12.73 -9.08
C TYR A 466 8.01 -14.10 -9.76
N ASN A 467 7.72 -14.07 -11.05
CA ASN A 467 7.56 -15.23 -11.91
C ASN A 467 8.63 -15.21 -13.00
N PRO A 468 9.79 -15.86 -12.78
CA PRO A 468 10.88 -15.84 -13.75
C PRO A 468 10.51 -16.62 -15.01
N SER A 469 10.97 -16.14 -16.17
CA SER A 469 10.91 -16.86 -17.44
C SER A 469 12.27 -17.50 -17.74
N TYR A 470 12.26 -18.80 -18.03
CA TYR A 470 13.43 -19.54 -18.45
C TYR A 470 13.40 -19.91 -19.94
N ASP A 471 12.56 -19.24 -20.74
CA ASP A 471 12.52 -19.42 -22.21
C ASP A 471 13.84 -18.99 -22.88
N LYS A 472 14.62 -18.12 -22.21
CA LYS A 472 15.97 -17.73 -22.66
C LYS A 472 17.00 -18.24 -21.66
N PRO A 473 18.18 -18.71 -22.12
CA PRO A 473 19.27 -19.08 -21.24
C PRO A 473 19.62 -17.88 -20.35
N ALA A 474 19.53 -18.07 -19.05
CA ALA A 474 19.99 -17.04 -18.10
C ALA A 474 21.51 -17.06 -18.04
N GLU A 475 22.15 -15.90 -18.13
CA GLU A 475 23.59 -15.74 -17.97
C GLU A 475 24.10 -16.06 -16.56
N ASN A 476 23.21 -16.08 -15.56
CA ASN A 476 23.52 -16.38 -14.16
C ASN A 476 22.77 -17.61 -13.69
N PHE A 477 23.53 -18.65 -13.33
CA PHE A 477 23.03 -19.94 -12.84
C PHE A 477 22.85 -19.93 -11.31
N GLU A 478 22.04 -19.04 -10.78
CA GLU A 478 21.59 -19.22 -9.40
C GLU A 478 20.61 -20.40 -9.32
N ILE A 479 20.72 -21.21 -8.26
CA ILE A 479 19.80 -22.33 -8.00
C ILE A 479 18.43 -21.75 -7.68
N ASP A 480 17.40 -22.17 -8.41
CA ASP A 480 16.01 -21.81 -8.11
C ASP A 480 15.40 -22.78 -7.10
N ASN A 481 15.30 -22.36 -5.86
CA ASN A 481 14.72 -23.16 -4.75
C ASN A 481 13.38 -22.57 -4.25
N ARG A 482 12.68 -21.78 -5.06
CA ARG A 482 11.41 -21.16 -4.63
C ARG A 482 10.42 -22.23 -4.19
N ALA A 483 9.85 -22.09 -2.99
CA ALA A 483 8.77 -22.94 -2.50
C ALA A 483 7.44 -22.61 -3.20
N THR A 484 7.21 -21.33 -3.52
CA THR A 484 6.06 -20.85 -4.28
C THR A 484 6.52 -20.50 -5.68
N LEU A 485 5.97 -21.18 -6.68
CA LEU A 485 6.34 -21.03 -8.08
C LEU A 485 5.50 -19.99 -8.80
N TYR A 486 4.23 -19.86 -8.40
CA TYR A 486 3.28 -18.87 -8.92
C TYR A 486 2.32 -18.45 -7.82
N TRP A 487 2.02 -17.16 -7.79
CA TRP A 487 0.97 -16.60 -6.95
C TRP A 487 0.34 -15.40 -7.63
N ASN A 488 -0.97 -15.40 -7.72
CA ASN A 488 -1.74 -14.28 -8.24
C ASN A 488 -3.05 -14.15 -7.45
N PRO A 489 -3.27 -13.02 -6.75
CA PRO A 489 -4.48 -12.80 -5.97
C PRO A 489 -5.66 -12.28 -6.79
N TYR A 490 -5.47 -11.93 -8.07
CA TYR A 490 -6.46 -11.25 -8.91
C TYR A 490 -6.61 -11.91 -10.30
N LEU A 491 -7.19 -13.10 -10.33
CA LEU A 491 -7.59 -13.76 -11.57
C LEU A 491 -9.06 -13.43 -11.82
N LEU A 492 -9.31 -12.39 -12.60
CA LEU A 492 -10.65 -11.90 -12.87
C LEU A 492 -11.27 -12.63 -14.05
N THR A 493 -12.45 -13.19 -13.86
CA THR A 493 -13.24 -13.83 -14.92
C THR A 493 -14.60 -13.16 -15.04
N ASN A 494 -15.20 -13.25 -16.23
CA ASN A 494 -16.54 -12.77 -16.52
C ASN A 494 -17.11 -13.50 -17.73
N LYS A 495 -18.34 -13.17 -18.14
CA LYS A 495 -19.01 -13.78 -19.30
C LYS A 495 -18.18 -13.76 -20.59
N LYS A 496 -17.39 -12.71 -20.83
CA LYS A 496 -16.56 -12.57 -22.05
C LYS A 496 -15.21 -13.27 -21.90
N SER A 497 -14.68 -13.36 -20.68
CA SER A 497 -13.39 -13.94 -20.36
C SER A 497 -13.54 -14.97 -19.23
N SER A 498 -14.10 -16.14 -19.59
CA SER A 498 -14.33 -17.24 -18.64
C SER A 498 -13.10 -18.14 -18.46
N ARG A 499 -12.06 -17.94 -19.27
CA ARG A 499 -10.83 -18.74 -19.26
C ARG A 499 -9.64 -17.83 -19.03
N VAL A 500 -8.72 -18.30 -18.18
CA VAL A 500 -7.44 -17.62 -17.92
C VAL A 500 -6.33 -18.63 -18.09
N ARG A 501 -5.44 -18.38 -19.05
CA ARG A 501 -4.23 -19.15 -19.26
C ARG A 501 -3.12 -18.63 -18.37
N ILE A 502 -2.45 -19.53 -17.67
CA ILE A 502 -1.40 -19.25 -16.71
C ILE A 502 -0.15 -20.03 -17.11
N GLU A 503 0.95 -19.31 -17.25
CA GLU A 503 2.27 -19.88 -17.56
C GLU A 503 3.20 -19.66 -16.38
N PHE A 504 3.92 -20.70 -16.01
CA PHE A 504 4.93 -20.63 -14.96
C PHE A 504 6.02 -21.67 -15.20
N PHE A 505 7.15 -21.50 -14.55
CA PHE A 505 8.27 -22.42 -14.66
C PHE A 505 8.50 -23.15 -13.36
N ASN A 506 8.83 -24.45 -13.48
CA ASN A 506 9.27 -25.22 -12.32
C ASN A 506 10.56 -24.63 -11.75
N ASN A 507 10.85 -24.94 -10.50
CA ASN A 507 12.15 -24.68 -9.87
C ASN A 507 13.15 -25.82 -10.18
N ASP A 508 14.31 -25.80 -9.53
CA ASP A 508 15.36 -26.81 -9.76
C ASP A 508 15.15 -28.11 -8.97
N ILE A 509 14.21 -28.16 -8.00
CA ILE A 509 14.09 -29.24 -7.03
C ILE A 509 12.71 -29.90 -6.95
N SER A 510 11.62 -29.20 -7.28
CA SER A 510 10.27 -29.71 -7.11
C SER A 510 9.93 -30.83 -8.07
N LYS A 511 9.40 -31.92 -7.52
CA LYS A 511 8.95 -33.10 -8.27
C LYS A 511 7.44 -33.28 -8.26
N LYS A 512 6.74 -32.53 -7.42
CA LYS A 512 5.28 -32.54 -7.27
C LYS A 512 4.83 -31.15 -6.89
N LEU A 513 3.81 -30.65 -7.57
CA LEU A 513 3.27 -29.32 -7.33
C LEU A 513 1.84 -29.40 -6.83
N GLN A 514 1.48 -28.49 -5.93
CA GLN A 514 0.11 -28.27 -5.49
C GLN A 514 -0.39 -26.95 -6.06
N ILE A 515 -1.55 -26.99 -6.70
CA ILE A 515 -2.30 -25.83 -7.16
C ILE A 515 -3.47 -25.64 -6.20
N VAL A 516 -3.59 -24.48 -5.60
CA VAL A 516 -4.75 -24.06 -4.81
C VAL A 516 -5.38 -22.85 -5.49
N LEU A 517 -6.64 -23.00 -5.87
CA LEU A 517 -7.46 -21.94 -6.44
C LEU A 517 -8.62 -21.67 -5.47
N GLU A 518 -8.79 -20.41 -5.08
CA GLU A 518 -9.91 -19.96 -4.24
C GLU A 518 -10.47 -18.65 -4.75
N GLY A 519 -11.75 -18.41 -4.57
CA GLY A 519 -12.34 -17.15 -5.00
C GLY A 519 -13.82 -16.98 -4.69
N ILE A 520 -14.31 -15.81 -5.07
CA ILE A 520 -15.68 -15.37 -4.86
C ILE A 520 -16.23 -14.79 -6.16
N ASN A 521 -17.50 -15.07 -6.48
CA ASN A 521 -18.19 -14.42 -7.58
C ASN A 521 -19.02 -13.22 -7.10
N ALA A 522 -19.54 -12.42 -8.05
CA ALA A 522 -20.32 -11.22 -7.72
C ALA A 522 -21.66 -11.52 -7.01
N ASN A 523 -22.12 -12.77 -6.98
CA ASN A 523 -23.28 -13.20 -6.20
C ASN A 523 -22.91 -13.66 -4.77
N GLY A 524 -21.65 -13.52 -4.36
CA GLY A 524 -21.16 -13.95 -3.06
C GLY A 524 -20.93 -15.45 -2.93
N ARG A 525 -20.99 -16.22 -4.03
CA ARG A 525 -20.67 -17.65 -4.00
C ARG A 525 -19.17 -17.87 -4.03
N LEU A 526 -18.72 -18.94 -3.40
CA LEU A 526 -17.33 -19.29 -3.21
C LEU A 526 -16.93 -20.45 -4.13
N ALA A 527 -15.68 -20.53 -4.51
CA ALA A 527 -15.12 -21.70 -5.17
C ALA A 527 -13.75 -22.03 -4.59
N ARG A 528 -13.46 -23.32 -4.51
CA ARG A 528 -12.15 -23.82 -4.12
C ARG A 528 -11.80 -25.07 -4.92
N VAL A 529 -10.60 -25.09 -5.48
CA VAL A 529 -10.06 -26.24 -6.22
C VAL A 529 -8.64 -26.50 -5.75
N VAL A 530 -8.35 -27.73 -5.38
CA VAL A 530 -7.00 -28.20 -5.12
C VAL A 530 -6.64 -29.26 -6.15
N LYS A 531 -5.52 -29.09 -6.81
CA LYS A 531 -5.03 -30.02 -7.83
C LYS A 531 -3.52 -30.24 -7.69
N TYR A 532 -3.07 -31.44 -8.00
CA TYR A 532 -1.65 -31.80 -8.00
C TYR A 532 -1.16 -32.04 -9.42
N ILE A 533 0.11 -31.71 -9.66
CA ILE A 533 0.88 -32.08 -10.84
C ILE A 533 1.98 -33.01 -10.34
N GLU A 534 1.99 -34.24 -10.84
CA GLU A 534 2.94 -35.32 -10.50
C GLU A 534 3.68 -35.80 -11.73
#